data_295a21548cdef34839c6f09ad44beaa7
#
_entry.id   295a21548cdef34839c6f09ad44beaa7
#
_cell.length_a   1.000
_cell.length_b   1.000
_cell.length_c   1.000
_cell.angle_alpha   90.00
_cell.angle_beta   90.00
_cell.angle_gamma   90.00
#
_symmetry.space_group_name_H-M   'P 1'
#
loop_
_entity.id
_entity.type
_entity.pdbx_description
1 polymer ?
#
loop_
_entity_poly.entity_id
_entity_poly.type
_entity_poly.pdbx_seq_one_letter_code
_entity_poly.pdbx_strand_id
1 'polypeptide(L)'
;MFVGYTLPVKEVLRKGENHLQILFHSPVKQTLPQWETNGFDYPADNDHSDKRVSIYSRKAPYSYGWDWGIRLVTSGIWRPVTLTFYDVARIDDYYVRQASVTKDLAKVENLLTVNSVSATPQKAEVTVAYSYKEGEKVTEQKEVTLQPGTNHILLPIEIR
;
A
#
# COMPACT_ATOMS: atom_id res chain seq x y z
N MET A 1 -11.19 3.91 5.72
CA MET A 1 -10.04 3.02 5.49
C MET A 1 -9.05 3.75 4.61
N PHE A 2 -7.79 3.70 4.98
CA PHE A 2 -6.70 4.38 4.28
C PHE A 2 -6.19 3.46 3.17
N VAL A 3 -6.71 3.62 1.96
CA VAL A 3 -6.34 2.81 0.80
C VAL A 3 -5.47 3.65 -0.12
N GLY A 4 -4.33 3.09 -0.55
CA GLY A 4 -3.53 3.65 -1.62
C GLY A 4 -4.13 3.31 -2.99
N TYR A 5 -3.97 4.22 -3.93
CA TYR A 5 -4.38 4.01 -5.32
C TYR A 5 -3.15 4.07 -6.21
N THR A 6 -3.02 3.11 -7.10
CA THR A 6 -2.01 3.11 -8.16
C THR A 6 -2.73 3.17 -9.50
N LEU A 7 -2.41 4.20 -10.28
CA LEU A 7 -3.05 4.44 -11.57
C LEU A 7 -2.00 4.36 -12.69
N PRO A 8 -2.25 3.59 -13.76
CA PRO A 8 -1.40 3.62 -14.94
C PRO A 8 -1.63 4.94 -15.68
N VAL A 9 -0.58 5.75 -15.79
CA VAL A 9 -0.67 7.09 -16.39
C VAL A 9 0.14 7.24 -17.67
N LYS A 10 0.80 6.16 -18.13
CA LYS A 10 1.69 6.20 -19.29
C LYS A 10 1.02 6.79 -20.53
N GLU A 11 -0.23 6.39 -20.80
CA GLU A 11 -0.96 6.80 -22.01
C GLU A 11 -1.50 8.24 -21.95
N VAL A 12 -1.52 8.86 -20.77
CA VAL A 12 -2.04 10.23 -20.58
C VAL A 12 -0.95 11.25 -20.31
N LEU A 13 0.26 10.80 -19.96
CA LEU A 13 1.39 11.68 -19.73
C LEU A 13 1.91 12.30 -21.04
N ARG A 14 2.28 13.57 -20.97
CA ARG A 14 2.84 14.33 -22.07
C ARG A 14 4.22 14.84 -21.70
N LYS A 15 5.07 15.10 -22.71
CA LYS A 15 6.32 15.82 -22.50
C LYS A 15 6.02 17.26 -22.06
N GLY A 16 6.68 17.71 -21.00
CA GLY A 16 6.48 19.05 -20.42
C GLY A 16 5.50 19.01 -19.24
N GLU A 17 4.68 20.03 -19.13
CA GLU A 17 3.78 20.22 -18.00
C GLU A 17 2.56 19.25 -18.06
N ASN A 18 2.25 18.67 -16.93
CA ASN A 18 1.09 17.81 -16.72
C ASN A 18 0.32 18.27 -15.48
N HIS A 19 -0.99 18.30 -15.55
CA HIS A 19 -1.86 18.69 -14.44
C HIS A 19 -2.58 17.47 -13.87
N LEU A 20 -2.50 17.28 -12.56
CA LEU A 20 -3.26 16.29 -11.82
C LEU A 20 -4.37 16.99 -11.03
N GLN A 21 -5.62 16.63 -11.28
CA GLN A 21 -6.76 17.09 -10.50
C GLN A 21 -7.42 15.92 -9.78
N ILE A 22 -7.63 16.07 -8.47
CA ILE A 22 -8.25 15.07 -7.62
C ILE A 22 -9.47 15.70 -6.94
N LEU A 23 -10.64 15.13 -7.18
CA LEU A 23 -11.91 15.56 -6.56
C LEU A 23 -12.26 14.63 -5.41
N PHE A 24 -12.38 15.19 -4.22
CA PHE A 24 -12.89 14.49 -3.04
C PHE A 24 -14.37 14.79 -2.85
N HIS A 25 -15.20 13.76 -2.97
CA HIS A 25 -16.60 13.85 -2.60
C HIS A 25 -16.77 13.82 -1.08
N SER A 26 -17.77 14.54 -0.58
CA SER A 26 -18.11 14.49 0.84
C SER A 26 -18.52 13.07 1.25
N PRO A 27 -17.85 12.43 2.21
CA PRO A 27 -18.24 11.08 2.68
C PRO A 27 -19.68 11.08 3.23
N VAL A 28 -20.07 12.13 3.91
CA VAL A 28 -21.43 12.27 4.46
C VAL A 28 -22.48 12.31 3.33
N LYS A 29 -22.27 13.16 2.31
CA LYS A 29 -23.21 13.27 1.19
C LYS A 29 -23.31 11.97 0.38
N GLN A 30 -22.20 11.22 0.25
CA GLN A 30 -22.17 9.96 -0.50
C GLN A 30 -22.87 8.82 0.23
N THR A 31 -22.87 8.82 1.55
CA THR A 31 -23.44 7.74 2.36
C THR A 31 -24.85 8.03 2.86
N LEU A 32 -25.28 9.30 2.82
CA LEU A 32 -26.61 9.70 3.28
C LEU A 32 -27.76 8.96 2.57
N PRO A 33 -27.75 8.75 1.24
CA PRO A 33 -28.82 7.98 0.58
C PRO A 33 -28.92 6.53 1.09
N GLN A 34 -27.81 5.92 1.45
CA GLN A 34 -27.82 4.56 2.02
C GLN A 34 -28.48 4.53 3.39
N TRP A 35 -28.17 5.52 4.25
CA TRP A 35 -28.82 5.68 5.53
C TRP A 35 -30.33 5.91 5.38
N GLU A 36 -30.76 6.78 4.47
CA GLU A 36 -32.17 7.10 4.22
C GLU A 36 -32.98 5.91 3.66
N THR A 37 -32.33 5.07 2.83
CA THR A 37 -32.98 3.92 2.22
C THR A 37 -33.07 2.72 3.16
N ASN A 38 -32.15 2.60 4.11
CA ASN A 38 -32.03 1.39 4.94
C ASN A 38 -33.18 1.24 5.96
N GLY A 39 -33.79 2.34 6.41
CA GLY A 39 -34.91 2.34 7.34
C GLY A 39 -34.59 1.80 8.75
N PHE A 40 -33.32 1.57 9.05
CA PHE A 40 -32.82 1.07 10.33
C PHE A 40 -31.60 1.86 10.79
N ASP A 41 -31.61 2.31 12.04
CA ASP A 41 -30.50 3.05 12.64
C ASP A 41 -29.52 2.08 13.31
N TYR A 42 -28.43 1.78 12.63
CA TYR A 42 -27.39 0.91 13.17
C TYR A 42 -26.61 1.58 14.31
N PRO A 43 -26.12 0.81 15.28
CA PRO A 43 -25.26 1.34 16.32
C PRO A 43 -24.03 2.03 15.74
N ALA A 44 -23.90 3.30 16.01
CA ALA A 44 -22.76 4.14 15.59
C ALA A 44 -22.59 5.31 16.56
N ASP A 45 -22.42 5.00 17.84
CA ASP A 45 -22.44 5.98 18.94
C ASP A 45 -21.32 7.01 18.87
N ASN A 46 -20.24 6.70 18.15
CA ASN A 46 -19.18 7.65 17.85
C ASN A 46 -19.55 8.68 16.77
N ASP A 47 -20.64 8.48 16.01
CA ASP A 47 -21.09 9.45 15.00
C ASP A 47 -22.02 10.47 15.66
N HIS A 48 -21.45 11.63 15.99
CA HIS A 48 -22.14 12.73 16.68
C HIS A 48 -23.02 13.52 15.71
N SER A 49 -23.96 12.84 15.07
CA SER A 49 -24.99 13.48 14.23
C SER A 49 -26.32 12.74 14.32
N ASP A 50 -27.41 13.41 13.96
CA ASP A 50 -28.76 12.82 13.93
C ASP A 50 -28.86 11.69 12.89
N LYS A 51 -28.06 11.78 11.83
CA LYS A 51 -27.96 10.76 10.78
C LYS A 51 -26.60 10.06 10.86
N ARG A 52 -26.56 8.92 11.52
CA ARG A 52 -25.34 8.15 11.79
C ARG A 52 -24.86 7.42 10.55
N VAL A 53 -24.10 8.13 9.70
CA VAL A 53 -23.64 7.61 8.40
C VAL A 53 -22.26 6.97 8.43
N SER A 54 -21.55 6.98 9.55
CA SER A 54 -20.19 6.46 9.68
C SER A 54 -20.05 5.01 9.25
N ILE A 55 -21.03 4.17 9.53
CA ILE A 55 -21.04 2.73 9.21
C ILE A 55 -21.12 2.45 7.70
N TYR A 56 -21.66 3.36 6.91
CA TYR A 56 -21.74 3.23 5.45
C TYR A 56 -20.48 3.75 4.76
N SER A 57 -19.56 4.36 5.51
CA SER A 57 -18.36 4.98 4.99
C SER A 57 -17.12 4.10 5.24
N ARG A 58 -16.21 4.07 4.26
CA ARG A 58 -14.88 3.49 4.44
C ARG A 58 -13.91 4.40 5.20
N LYS A 59 -14.34 5.58 5.58
CA LYS A 59 -13.58 6.51 6.40
C LYS A 59 -13.52 6.02 7.85
N ALA A 60 -12.41 6.31 8.53
CA ALA A 60 -12.23 5.87 9.91
C ALA A 60 -13.32 6.44 10.83
N PRO A 61 -13.95 5.60 11.67
CA PRO A 61 -15.09 6.00 12.51
C PRO A 61 -14.81 7.21 13.41
N TYR A 62 -13.60 7.33 13.95
CA TYR A 62 -13.21 8.46 14.82
C TYR A 62 -13.31 9.83 14.14
N SER A 63 -13.39 9.89 12.81
CA SER A 63 -13.63 11.16 12.08
C SER A 63 -15.05 11.69 12.26
N TYR A 64 -15.97 10.83 12.66
CA TYR A 64 -17.38 11.19 12.88
C TYR A 64 -17.68 11.60 14.32
N GLY A 65 -16.69 11.53 15.19
CA GLY A 65 -16.75 11.91 16.58
C GLY A 65 -16.17 10.85 17.51
N TRP A 66 -16.01 11.20 18.76
CA TRP A 66 -15.60 10.36 19.87
C TRP A 66 -16.03 11.01 21.18
N ASP A 67 -15.95 10.31 22.33
CA ASP A 67 -16.41 10.81 23.63
C ASP A 67 -15.90 12.22 23.96
N TRP A 68 -14.65 12.50 23.60
CA TRP A 68 -13.97 13.77 23.80
C TRP A 68 -13.57 14.47 22.49
N GLY A 69 -13.89 13.89 21.36
CA GLY A 69 -13.49 14.36 20.03
C GLY A 69 -14.66 14.93 19.23
N ILE A 70 -14.44 16.09 18.62
CA ILE A 70 -15.43 16.73 17.75
C ILE A 70 -15.60 15.94 16.43
N ARG A 71 -16.76 16.11 15.81
CA ARG A 71 -17.06 15.53 14.50
C ARG A 71 -16.42 16.38 13.39
N LEU A 72 -15.34 15.86 12.79
CA LEU A 72 -14.65 16.47 11.66
C LEU A 72 -14.46 15.47 10.53
N VAL A 73 -15.44 15.40 9.63
CA VAL A 73 -15.42 14.46 8.49
C VAL A 73 -14.69 15.08 7.32
N THR A 74 -13.39 15.30 7.47
CA THR A 74 -12.53 15.88 6.44
C THR A 74 -12.14 14.86 5.38
N SER A 75 -11.75 15.31 4.20
CA SER A 75 -11.20 14.48 3.12
C SER A 75 -9.97 15.15 2.55
N GLY A 76 -8.99 14.36 2.13
CA GLY A 76 -7.77 14.90 1.55
C GLY A 76 -6.68 13.84 1.38
N ILE A 77 -5.62 14.22 0.70
CA ILE A 77 -4.40 13.42 0.59
C ILE A 77 -3.55 13.68 1.83
N TRP A 78 -3.22 12.62 2.56
CA TRP A 78 -2.39 12.70 3.75
C TRP A 78 -1.06 11.95 3.61
N ARG A 79 -0.88 11.24 2.49
CA ARG A 79 0.38 10.58 2.11
C ARG A 79 0.92 11.18 0.82
N PRO A 80 2.21 11.02 0.53
CA PRO A 80 2.80 11.54 -0.71
C PRO A 80 2.09 11.02 -1.95
N VAL A 81 1.97 11.88 -2.95
CA VAL A 81 1.64 11.49 -4.33
C VAL A 81 2.95 11.29 -5.06
N THR A 82 3.21 10.08 -5.54
CA THR A 82 4.44 9.72 -6.23
C THR A 82 4.16 9.32 -7.65
N LEU A 83 5.05 9.69 -8.55
CA LEU A 83 5.09 9.20 -9.92
C LEU A 83 6.30 8.27 -10.05
N THR A 84 6.05 7.02 -10.36
CA THR A 84 7.09 5.99 -10.46
C THR A 84 7.29 5.59 -11.91
N PHE A 85 8.55 5.56 -12.34
CA PHE A 85 8.97 5.14 -13.68
C PHE A 85 9.78 3.87 -13.57
N TYR A 86 9.56 2.95 -14.50
CA TYR A 86 10.36 1.74 -14.66
C TYR A 86 10.24 1.22 -16.10
N ASP A 87 11.35 0.70 -16.63
CA ASP A 87 11.42 0.28 -18.03
C ASP A 87 11.20 -1.22 -18.22
N VAL A 88 11.70 -2.02 -17.29
CA VAL A 88 11.70 -3.50 -17.41
C VAL A 88 10.83 -4.14 -16.35
N ALA A 89 11.05 -3.80 -15.08
CA ALA A 89 10.35 -4.42 -13.96
C ALA A 89 10.30 -3.49 -12.75
N ARG A 90 9.40 -3.81 -11.82
CA ARG A 90 9.31 -3.18 -10.50
C ARG A 90 9.08 -4.23 -9.43
N ILE A 91 9.51 -3.94 -8.23
CA ILE A 91 9.13 -4.72 -7.06
C ILE A 91 7.76 -4.21 -6.59
N ASP A 92 6.77 -5.09 -6.64
CA ASP A 92 5.39 -4.79 -6.20
C ASP A 92 5.21 -5.06 -4.72
N ASP A 93 5.88 -6.08 -4.19
CA ASP A 93 5.82 -6.44 -2.79
C ASP A 93 7.14 -7.07 -2.32
N TYR A 94 7.46 -6.83 -1.06
CA TYR A 94 8.61 -7.41 -0.39
C TYR A 94 8.24 -7.82 1.03
N TYR A 95 8.29 -9.12 1.30
CA TYR A 95 7.97 -9.68 2.60
C TYR A 95 9.15 -10.45 3.19
N VAL A 96 9.49 -10.13 4.43
CA VAL A 96 10.55 -10.79 5.18
C VAL A 96 9.93 -11.78 6.16
N ARG A 97 10.17 -13.06 5.95
CA ARG A 97 9.71 -14.13 6.83
C ARG A 97 10.86 -14.64 7.70
N GLN A 98 10.70 -14.61 9.00
CA GLN A 98 11.62 -15.25 9.92
C GLN A 98 11.29 -16.76 9.97
N ALA A 99 12.11 -17.57 9.33
CA ALA A 99 11.92 -19.03 9.31
C ALA A 99 12.35 -19.67 10.64
N SER A 100 13.46 -19.21 11.21
CA SER A 100 13.89 -19.56 12.56
C SER A 100 14.82 -18.50 13.11
N VAL A 101 14.75 -18.26 14.41
CA VAL A 101 15.63 -17.34 15.12
C VAL A 101 16.12 -18.00 16.40
N THR A 102 17.43 -18.09 16.55
CA THR A 102 18.10 -18.54 17.76
C THR A 102 19.03 -17.42 18.25
N LYS A 103 19.75 -17.67 19.35
CA LYS A 103 20.71 -16.70 19.88
C LYS A 103 21.88 -16.48 18.91
N ASP A 104 22.25 -17.49 18.13
CA ASP A 104 23.49 -17.49 17.33
C ASP A 104 23.19 -17.44 15.82
N LEU A 105 21.97 -17.71 15.40
CA LEU A 105 21.61 -17.80 13.98
C LEU A 105 20.15 -17.38 13.76
N ALA A 106 19.93 -16.46 12.84
CA ALA A 106 18.62 -16.17 12.27
C ALA A 106 18.57 -16.63 10.81
N LYS A 107 17.58 -17.46 10.48
CA LYS A 107 17.26 -17.84 9.09
C LYS A 107 16.08 -17.01 8.62
N VAL A 108 16.32 -16.24 7.59
CA VAL A 108 15.36 -15.27 7.06
C VAL A 108 15.08 -15.58 5.60
N GLU A 109 13.83 -15.58 5.21
CA GLU A 109 13.40 -15.78 3.83
C GLU A 109 12.85 -14.47 3.29
N ASN A 110 13.43 -14.00 2.20
CA ASN A 110 13.01 -12.82 1.48
C ASN A 110 12.10 -13.23 0.33
N LEU A 111 10.86 -12.85 0.41
CA LEU A 111 9.86 -13.11 -0.63
C LEU A 111 9.60 -11.81 -1.38
N LEU A 112 9.95 -11.80 -2.66
CA LEU A 112 9.74 -10.66 -3.54
C LEU A 112 8.67 -11.00 -4.57
N THR A 113 7.75 -10.07 -4.77
CA THR A 113 6.84 -10.07 -5.92
C THR A 113 7.31 -8.99 -6.88
N VAL A 114 7.76 -9.42 -8.06
CA VAL A 114 8.32 -8.56 -9.10
C VAL A 114 7.42 -8.62 -10.34
N ASN A 115 6.97 -7.47 -10.80
CA ASN A 115 6.18 -7.37 -12.02
C ASN A 115 7.06 -6.87 -13.18
N SER A 116 7.24 -7.73 -14.21
CA SER A 116 7.94 -7.38 -15.44
C SER A 116 6.95 -6.88 -16.48
N VAL A 117 7.24 -5.70 -17.04
CA VAL A 117 6.48 -5.13 -18.18
C VAL A 117 7.10 -5.47 -19.53
N SER A 118 8.22 -6.19 -19.53
CA SER A 118 8.82 -6.70 -20.78
C SER A 118 7.93 -7.75 -21.41
N ALA A 119 7.84 -7.75 -22.72
CA ALA A 119 7.13 -8.77 -23.48
C ALA A 119 7.92 -10.09 -23.60
N THR A 120 9.21 -10.08 -23.26
CA THR A 120 10.10 -11.23 -23.33
C THR A 120 10.80 -11.46 -21.99
N PRO A 121 11.23 -12.69 -21.69
CA PRO A 121 12.00 -12.98 -20.47
C PRO A 121 13.25 -12.11 -20.38
N GLN A 122 13.54 -11.61 -19.18
CA GLN A 122 14.67 -10.73 -18.90
C GLN A 122 15.53 -11.32 -17.79
N LYS A 123 16.85 -11.32 -17.99
CA LYS A 123 17.79 -11.64 -16.90
C LYS A 123 17.87 -10.45 -15.94
N ALA A 124 17.85 -10.75 -14.66
CA ALA A 124 17.99 -9.76 -13.60
C ALA A 124 18.81 -10.34 -12.45
N GLU A 125 19.47 -9.50 -11.69
CA GLU A 125 20.09 -9.84 -10.42
C GLU A 125 19.26 -9.23 -9.30
N VAL A 126 18.91 -10.05 -8.33
CA VAL A 126 18.26 -9.61 -7.09
C VAL A 126 19.29 -9.60 -5.98
N THR A 127 19.47 -8.43 -5.37
CA THR A 127 20.35 -8.26 -4.21
C THR A 127 19.53 -7.89 -3.00
N VAL A 128 19.71 -8.62 -1.89
CA VAL A 128 19.14 -8.29 -0.59
C VAL A 128 20.28 -8.04 0.38
N ALA A 129 20.23 -6.93 1.09
CA ALA A 129 21.23 -6.56 2.08
C ALA A 129 20.58 -6.20 3.41
N TYR A 130 21.07 -6.75 4.49
CA TYR A 130 20.73 -6.38 5.87
C TYR A 130 21.89 -5.67 6.53
N SER A 131 21.59 -4.59 7.22
CA SER A 131 22.52 -3.96 8.16
C SER A 131 22.04 -4.24 9.56
N TYR A 132 22.90 -4.76 10.41
CA TYR A 132 22.63 -4.98 11.82
C TYR A 132 23.89 -4.66 12.63
N LYS A 133 23.71 -4.24 13.87
CA LYS A 133 24.78 -3.67 14.70
C LYS A 133 25.55 -2.57 13.95
N GLU A 134 26.49 -1.93 14.58
CA GLU A 134 27.27 -0.85 13.97
C GLU A 134 28.18 -1.38 12.85
N GLY A 135 27.74 -1.24 11.59
CA GLY A 135 28.57 -1.44 10.41
C GLY A 135 28.58 -2.84 9.80
N GLU A 136 28.02 -3.86 10.44
CA GLU A 136 27.93 -5.20 9.87
C GLU A 136 26.82 -5.29 8.82
N LYS A 137 27.15 -5.91 7.67
CA LYS A 137 26.20 -6.14 6.57
C LYS A 137 26.26 -7.58 6.13
N VAL A 138 25.11 -8.17 5.90
CA VAL A 138 24.95 -9.44 5.18
C VAL A 138 24.26 -9.13 3.86
N THR A 139 24.86 -9.61 2.78
CA THR A 139 24.32 -9.42 1.42
C THR A 139 24.22 -10.77 0.74
N GLU A 140 23.09 -11.01 0.11
CA GLU A 140 22.85 -12.17 -0.75
C GLU A 140 22.42 -11.71 -2.11
N GLN A 141 22.90 -12.38 -3.16
CA GLN A 141 22.61 -12.09 -4.56
C GLN A 141 22.11 -13.34 -5.27
N LYS A 142 21.17 -13.16 -6.18
CA LYS A 142 20.63 -14.25 -6.98
C LYS A 142 20.32 -13.78 -8.39
N GLU A 143 20.89 -14.45 -9.38
CA GLU A 143 20.47 -14.30 -10.75
C GLU A 143 19.11 -14.99 -10.97
N VAL A 144 18.19 -14.30 -11.63
CA VAL A 144 16.85 -14.76 -11.92
C VAL A 144 16.49 -14.43 -13.39
N THR A 145 15.58 -15.20 -13.95
CA THR A 145 14.96 -14.86 -15.21
C THR A 145 13.52 -14.44 -14.95
N LEU A 146 13.25 -13.16 -15.09
CA LEU A 146 11.90 -12.60 -14.97
C LEU A 146 11.11 -12.96 -16.23
N GLN A 147 9.97 -13.62 -16.04
CA GLN A 147 8.98 -13.85 -17.09
C GLN A 147 8.10 -12.60 -17.24
N PRO A 148 7.46 -12.36 -18.39
CA PRO A 148 6.44 -11.33 -18.53
C PRO A 148 5.38 -11.44 -17.45
N GLY A 149 4.99 -10.31 -16.83
CA GLY A 149 4.03 -10.27 -15.74
C GLY A 149 4.62 -10.54 -14.36
N THR A 150 3.86 -11.18 -13.48
CA THR A 150 4.20 -11.37 -12.08
C THR A 150 5.16 -12.53 -11.84
N ASN A 151 6.23 -12.27 -11.10
CA ASN A 151 7.25 -13.23 -10.70
C ASN A 151 7.34 -13.26 -9.17
N HIS A 152 7.48 -14.46 -8.59
CA HIS A 152 7.71 -14.66 -7.17
C HIS A 152 9.12 -15.23 -6.97
N ILE A 153 9.93 -14.51 -6.21
CA ILE A 153 11.34 -14.84 -5.98
C ILE A 153 11.54 -15.06 -4.49
N LEU A 154 12.12 -16.18 -4.15
CA LEU A 154 12.56 -16.51 -2.80
C LEU A 154 14.08 -16.43 -2.70
N LEU A 155 14.55 -15.65 -1.74
CA LEU A 155 15.98 -15.50 -1.42
C LEU A 155 16.19 -15.72 0.09
N PRO A 156 16.67 -16.91 0.50
CA PRO A 156 16.99 -17.18 1.91
C PRO A 156 18.32 -16.54 2.30
N ILE A 157 18.42 -16.04 3.52
CA ILE A 157 19.64 -15.48 4.11
C ILE A 157 19.84 -16.04 5.53
N GLU A 158 21.08 -16.31 5.89
CA GLU A 158 21.49 -16.63 7.25
C GLU A 158 22.25 -15.44 7.85
N ILE A 159 21.83 -15.00 9.03
CA ILE A 159 22.46 -13.92 9.80
C ILE A 159 22.98 -14.53 11.12
N ARG A 160 24.28 -14.39 11.37
CA ARG A 160 24.96 -14.94 12.56
C ARG A 160 25.39 -13.84 13.51
#